data_47cc85af1bc38a46788e6f36ed13ae35
#
_entry.id   47cc85af1bc38a46788e6f36ed13ae35
#
_cell.length_a   1.000
_cell.length_b   1.000
_cell.length_c   1.000
_cell.angle_alpha   90.00
_cell.angle_beta   90.00
_cell.angle_gamma   90.00
#
_symmetry.space_group_name_H-M   'P 1'
#
loop_
_entity.id
_entity.type
_entity.pdbx_description
1 polymer ?
#
loop_
_entity_poly.entity_id
_entity_poly.type
_entity_poly.pdbx_seq_one_letter_code
_entity_poly.pdbx_strand_id
1 'polypeptide(L)'
;MKFGILVFLILITNTIFAHPDGMKPYWYASSYIYGFVNGCWQTVEQNEFLSKDMWPDDIKTVCGCVIDAVRHSIPFHEAEKRDPESNRKFDEITRGVLPVCISEQEESSRLRNKKH
;
A
#
# COMPACT_ATOMS: atom_id res chain seq x y z
N MET A 1 43.85 1.79 -25.10
CA MET A 1 43.30 0.91 -24.05
C MET A 1 42.81 1.62 -22.77
N LYS A 2 43.40 2.74 -22.43
CA LYS A 2 42.96 3.50 -21.24
C LYS A 2 41.65 4.25 -21.43
N PHE A 3 41.23 4.57 -22.65
CA PHE A 3 39.96 5.25 -22.93
C PHE A 3 38.74 4.36 -22.81
N GLY A 4 38.84 3.06 -23.06
CA GLY A 4 37.71 2.14 -22.98
C GLY A 4 37.19 1.90 -21.55
N ILE A 5 38.09 1.90 -20.58
CA ILE A 5 37.75 1.73 -19.17
C ILE A 5 37.01 2.95 -18.61
N LEU A 6 37.44 4.13 -19.04
CA LEU A 6 36.84 5.39 -18.59
C LEU A 6 35.40 5.54 -19.12
N VAL A 7 35.18 5.20 -20.39
CA VAL A 7 33.85 5.23 -21.02
C VAL A 7 32.90 4.18 -20.34
N PHE A 8 33.43 3.01 -19.98
CA PHE A 8 32.64 1.99 -19.32
C PHE A 8 32.24 2.39 -17.89
N LEU A 9 33.16 3.04 -17.16
CA LEU A 9 32.87 3.59 -15.83
C LEU A 9 31.81 4.70 -15.87
N ILE A 10 31.84 5.57 -16.89
CA ILE A 10 30.87 6.64 -17.06
C ILE A 10 29.47 6.05 -17.36
N LEU A 11 29.39 4.98 -18.15
CA LEU A 11 28.13 4.30 -18.45
C LEU A 11 27.52 3.63 -17.21
N ILE A 12 28.35 3.07 -16.33
CA ILE A 12 27.88 2.45 -15.08
C ILE A 12 27.36 3.51 -14.11
N THR A 13 28.05 4.65 -13.99
CA THR A 13 27.59 5.72 -13.11
C THR A 13 26.27 6.34 -13.60
N ASN A 14 26.06 6.46 -14.91
CA ASN A 14 24.78 6.95 -15.45
C ASN A 14 23.62 6.01 -15.20
N THR A 15 23.84 4.69 -15.15
CA THR A 15 22.78 3.72 -14.81
C THR A 15 22.42 3.73 -13.33
N ILE A 16 23.34 4.07 -12.43
CA ILE A 16 23.08 4.20 -10.99
C ILE A 16 22.26 5.45 -10.68
N PHE A 17 22.47 6.54 -11.43
CA PHE A 17 21.75 7.80 -11.27
C PHE A 17 20.48 7.91 -12.14
N ALA A 18 20.15 6.88 -12.94
CA ALA A 18 18.98 6.89 -13.81
C ALA A 18 17.64 6.72 -13.08
N HIS A 19 17.63 6.80 -11.75
CA HIS A 19 16.41 6.71 -10.93
C HIS A 19 16.17 7.87 -9.96
N PRO A 20 16.41 9.12 -10.33
CA PRO A 20 15.96 10.21 -9.47
C PRO A 20 14.44 10.36 -9.48
N ASP A 21 13.79 10.06 -10.59
CA ASP A 21 12.33 10.05 -10.73
C ASP A 21 11.70 8.72 -10.31
N GLY A 22 12.54 7.80 -9.85
CA GLY A 22 12.15 6.48 -9.40
C GLY A 22 11.54 6.45 -8.02
N MET A 23 10.84 7.48 -7.63
CA MET A 23 9.74 7.31 -6.69
C MET A 23 8.74 6.39 -7.38
N LYS A 24 9.05 5.11 -7.24
CA LYS A 24 8.21 4.04 -7.75
C LYS A 24 6.79 4.37 -7.36
N PRO A 25 5.80 4.20 -8.25
CA PRO A 25 4.41 4.57 -7.96
C PRO A 25 3.93 4.10 -6.59
N TYR A 26 4.44 2.97 -6.12
CA TYR A 26 4.12 2.33 -4.85
C TYR A 26 4.97 2.78 -3.65
N TRP A 27 5.88 3.75 -3.80
CA TRP A 27 6.66 4.24 -2.67
C TRP A 27 5.89 5.33 -1.93
N TYR A 28 5.25 4.94 -0.86
CA TYR A 28 4.52 5.84 0.01
C TYR A 28 5.34 6.17 1.26
N ALA A 29 5.26 7.40 1.72
CA ALA A 29 5.85 7.79 2.98
C ALA A 29 5.26 6.96 4.14
N SER A 30 6.12 6.50 5.04
CA SER A 30 5.69 5.67 6.17
C SER A 30 4.62 6.36 7.02
N SER A 31 4.75 7.67 7.24
CA SER A 31 3.74 8.47 7.96
C SER A 31 2.37 8.43 7.30
N TYR A 32 2.33 8.42 5.97
CA TYR A 32 1.08 8.31 5.23
C TYR A 32 0.44 6.92 5.42
N ILE A 33 1.25 5.87 5.31
CA ILE A 33 0.78 4.48 5.50
C ILE A 33 0.24 4.28 6.91
N TYR A 34 0.97 4.71 7.94
CA TYR A 34 0.51 4.61 9.32
C TYR A 34 -0.75 5.44 9.58
N GLY A 35 -0.81 6.65 9.05
CA GLY A 35 -2.01 7.50 9.13
C GLY A 35 -3.23 6.85 8.50
N PHE A 36 -3.06 6.24 7.33
CA PHE A 36 -4.12 5.49 6.67
C PHE A 36 -4.57 4.29 7.51
N VAL A 37 -3.65 3.45 7.96
CA VAL A 37 -3.97 2.24 8.75
C VAL A 37 -4.71 2.61 10.03
N ASN A 38 -4.26 3.65 10.72
CA ASN A 38 -4.93 4.13 11.95
C ASN A 38 -6.34 4.67 11.66
N GLY A 39 -6.51 5.48 10.63
CA GLY A 39 -7.83 6.00 10.24
C GLY A 39 -8.77 4.90 9.77
N CYS A 40 -8.29 3.98 8.98
CA CYS A 40 -9.02 2.80 8.53
C CYS A 40 -9.45 1.93 9.73
N TRP A 41 -8.55 1.63 10.63
CA TRP A 41 -8.83 0.85 11.84
C TRP A 41 -9.92 1.48 12.68
N GLN A 42 -9.82 2.78 12.96
CA GLN A 42 -10.85 3.51 13.72
C GLN A 42 -12.21 3.47 13.01
N THR A 43 -12.25 3.63 11.70
CA THR A 43 -13.48 3.59 10.91
C THR A 43 -14.13 2.22 10.96
N VAL A 44 -13.35 1.15 10.79
CA VAL A 44 -13.85 -0.22 10.84
C VAL A 44 -14.31 -0.60 12.26
N GLU A 45 -13.55 -0.20 13.29
CA GLU A 45 -13.88 -0.47 14.69
C GLU A 45 -15.18 0.19 15.12
N GLN A 46 -15.45 1.40 14.62
CA GLN A 46 -16.70 2.11 14.89
C GLN A 46 -17.89 1.52 14.11
N ASN A 47 -17.65 0.72 13.10
CA ASN A 47 -18.68 0.05 12.33
C ASN A 47 -18.95 -1.32 12.93
N GLU A 48 -20.00 -1.42 13.74
CA GLU A 48 -20.39 -2.67 14.42
C GLU A 48 -20.61 -3.84 13.45
N PHE A 49 -21.04 -3.57 12.25
CA PHE A 49 -21.28 -4.61 11.24
C PHE A 49 -19.98 -5.20 10.71
N LEU A 50 -18.96 -4.36 10.49
CA LEU A 50 -17.66 -4.79 9.95
C LEU A 50 -16.75 -5.38 11.04
N SER A 51 -16.83 -4.87 12.26
CA SER A 51 -15.94 -5.26 13.36
C SER A 51 -16.41 -6.47 14.16
N LYS A 52 -17.65 -6.92 13.95
CA LYS A 52 -18.33 -7.94 14.77
C LYS A 52 -17.53 -9.23 14.94
N ASP A 53 -16.83 -9.67 13.91
CA ASP A 53 -16.13 -10.96 13.89
C ASP A 53 -14.62 -10.80 13.69
N MET A 54 -14.07 -9.58 13.83
CA MET A 54 -12.66 -9.31 13.64
C MET A 54 -11.98 -8.83 14.92
N TRP A 55 -10.82 -9.40 15.21
CA TRP A 55 -9.94 -8.89 16.26
C TRP A 55 -9.25 -7.58 15.80
N PRO A 56 -8.85 -6.69 16.72
CA PRO A 56 -8.15 -5.45 16.36
C PRO A 56 -6.95 -5.64 15.44
N ASP A 57 -6.16 -6.68 15.64
CA ASP A 57 -5.02 -6.99 14.79
C ASP A 57 -5.44 -7.45 13.38
N ASP A 58 -6.56 -8.14 13.27
CA ASP A 58 -7.12 -8.54 11.98
C ASP A 58 -7.63 -7.32 11.20
N ILE A 59 -8.22 -6.35 11.87
CA ILE A 59 -8.64 -5.08 11.27
C ILE A 59 -7.44 -4.32 10.72
N LYS A 60 -6.34 -4.24 11.47
CA LYS A 60 -5.09 -3.61 11.00
C LYS A 60 -4.51 -4.32 9.79
N THR A 61 -4.55 -5.64 9.76
CA THR A 61 -4.11 -6.45 8.63
C THR A 61 -4.95 -6.18 7.39
N VAL A 62 -6.27 -6.09 7.52
CA VAL A 62 -7.16 -5.70 6.43
C VAL A 62 -6.83 -4.29 5.93
N CYS A 63 -6.65 -3.33 6.82
CA CYS A 63 -6.29 -1.96 6.45
C CYS A 63 -4.92 -1.88 5.75
N GLY A 64 -3.94 -2.68 6.19
CA GLY A 64 -2.66 -2.82 5.52
C GLY A 64 -2.77 -3.41 4.11
N CYS A 65 -3.61 -4.40 3.93
CA CYS A 65 -3.94 -4.98 2.63
C CYS A 65 -4.55 -3.94 1.68
N VAL A 66 -5.47 -3.12 2.16
CA VAL A 66 -6.11 -2.07 1.36
C VAL A 66 -5.09 -1.02 0.92
N ILE A 67 -4.28 -0.48 1.81
CA ILE A 67 -3.28 0.53 1.44
C ILE A 67 -2.21 -0.04 0.52
N ASP A 68 -1.88 -1.32 0.66
CA ASP A 68 -0.95 -2.00 -0.24
C ASP A 68 -1.49 -2.04 -1.68
N ALA A 69 -2.77 -2.35 -1.86
CA ALA A 69 -3.43 -2.30 -3.16
C ALA A 69 -3.49 -0.87 -3.74
N VAL A 70 -3.80 0.10 -2.90
CA VAL A 70 -3.85 1.52 -3.31
C VAL A 70 -2.49 1.99 -3.81
N ARG A 71 -1.42 1.74 -3.06
CA ARG A 71 -0.07 2.20 -3.45
C ARG A 71 0.46 1.54 -4.71
N HIS A 72 -0.04 0.38 -5.10
CA HIS A 72 0.29 -0.25 -6.37
C HIS A 72 -0.52 0.32 -7.54
N SER A 73 -1.59 1.02 -7.28
CA SER A 73 -2.52 1.53 -8.30
C SER A 73 -2.43 3.05 -8.50
N ILE A 74 -2.10 3.81 -7.45
CA ILE A 74 -2.03 5.27 -7.47
C ILE A 74 -0.63 5.70 -7.03
N PRO A 75 0.10 6.52 -7.82
CA PRO A 75 1.36 7.11 -7.39
C PRO A 75 1.19 7.98 -6.15
N PHE A 76 2.19 8.01 -5.27
CA PHE A 76 2.13 8.76 -4.01
C PHE A 76 1.81 10.25 -4.21
N HIS A 77 2.46 10.89 -5.18
CA HIS A 77 2.21 12.30 -5.46
C HIS A 77 0.76 12.60 -5.88
N GLU A 78 0.05 11.63 -6.45
CA GLU A 78 -1.37 11.76 -6.78
C GLU A 78 -2.25 11.54 -5.55
N ALA A 79 -1.96 10.51 -4.77
CA ALA A 79 -2.69 10.24 -3.51
C ALA A 79 -2.55 11.37 -2.50
N GLU A 80 -1.39 12.01 -2.43
CA GLU A 80 -1.09 13.12 -1.53
C GLU A 80 -1.87 14.40 -1.85
N LYS A 81 -2.23 14.62 -3.10
CA LYS A 81 -2.92 15.84 -3.56
C LYS A 81 -4.28 16.06 -2.90
N ARG A 82 -4.99 15.00 -2.56
CA ARG A 82 -6.33 15.04 -1.97
C ARG A 82 -7.35 15.89 -2.76
N ASP A 83 -7.16 16.00 -4.07
CA ASP A 83 -8.16 16.63 -4.92
C ASP A 83 -9.35 15.67 -5.16
N PRO A 84 -10.50 16.18 -5.65
CA PRO A 84 -11.71 15.36 -5.83
C PRO A 84 -11.51 14.15 -6.73
N GLU A 85 -10.69 14.27 -7.78
CA GLU A 85 -10.41 13.16 -8.70
C GLU A 85 -9.54 12.08 -8.04
N SER A 86 -8.49 12.47 -7.34
CA SER A 86 -7.62 11.54 -6.62
C SER A 86 -8.38 10.83 -5.51
N ASN A 87 -9.23 11.55 -4.78
CA ASN A 87 -10.09 10.98 -3.75
C ASN A 87 -11.09 9.98 -4.35
N ARG A 88 -11.67 10.28 -5.50
CA ARG A 88 -12.58 9.35 -6.20
C ARG A 88 -11.87 8.06 -6.60
N LYS A 89 -10.69 8.15 -7.19
CA LYS A 89 -9.87 6.98 -7.55
C LYS A 89 -9.52 6.15 -6.33
N PHE A 90 -9.10 6.81 -5.25
CA PHE A 90 -8.78 6.17 -3.99
C PHE A 90 -9.97 5.38 -3.43
N ASP A 91 -11.14 6.00 -3.41
CA ASP A 91 -12.40 5.39 -2.98
C ASP A 91 -12.78 4.19 -3.83
N GLU A 92 -12.69 4.30 -5.15
CA GLU A 92 -13.01 3.21 -6.06
C GLU A 92 -12.12 1.98 -5.82
N ILE A 93 -10.82 2.19 -5.66
CA ILE A 93 -9.88 1.10 -5.39
C ILE A 93 -10.17 0.49 -4.01
N THR A 94 -10.37 1.30 -3.01
CA THR A 94 -10.68 0.85 -1.65
C THR A 94 -11.95 0.00 -1.62
N ARG A 95 -13.01 0.46 -2.26
CA ARG A 95 -14.28 -0.29 -2.33
C ARG A 95 -14.16 -1.60 -3.09
N GLY A 96 -13.35 -1.62 -4.14
CA GLY A 96 -13.12 -2.84 -4.92
C GLY A 96 -12.26 -3.87 -4.20
N VAL A 97 -11.28 -3.42 -3.41
CA VAL A 97 -10.28 -4.29 -2.78
C VAL A 97 -10.66 -4.73 -1.36
N LEU A 98 -11.45 -3.93 -0.65
CA LEU A 98 -11.83 -4.20 0.74
C LEU A 98 -12.47 -5.58 0.93
N PRO A 99 -13.44 -6.03 0.11
CA PRO A 99 -14.01 -7.37 0.24
C PRO A 99 -12.97 -8.48 0.07
N VAL A 100 -12.02 -8.29 -0.83
CA VAL A 100 -10.93 -9.25 -1.07
C VAL A 100 -10.02 -9.33 0.15
N CYS A 101 -9.63 -8.21 0.71
CA CYS A 101 -8.79 -8.14 1.92
C CYS A 101 -9.49 -8.79 3.13
N ILE A 102 -10.77 -8.58 3.30
CA ILE A 102 -11.57 -9.22 4.36
C ILE A 102 -11.63 -10.73 4.16
N SER A 103 -11.91 -11.20 2.95
CA SER A 103 -11.95 -12.62 2.61
C SER A 103 -10.63 -13.33 2.87
N GLU A 104 -9.51 -12.73 2.47
CA GLU A 104 -8.16 -13.26 2.73
C GLU A 104 -7.87 -13.35 4.24
N GLN A 105 -8.27 -12.35 5.00
CA GLN A 105 -8.10 -12.34 6.45
C GLN A 105 -8.94 -13.42 7.14
N GLU A 106 -10.17 -13.61 6.74
CA GLU A 106 -11.05 -14.66 7.27
C GLU A 106 -10.46 -16.05 7.02
N GLU A 107 -9.94 -16.30 5.83
CA GLU A 107 -9.28 -17.54 5.50
C GLU A 107 -8.03 -17.79 6.34
N SER A 108 -7.18 -16.78 6.52
CA SER A 108 -6.00 -16.85 7.37
C SER A 108 -6.35 -17.16 8.83
N SER A 109 -7.40 -16.54 9.35
CA SER A 109 -7.90 -16.79 10.70
C SER A 109 -8.43 -18.21 10.86
N ARG A 110 -9.15 -18.71 9.88
CA ARG A 110 -9.66 -20.08 9.85
C ARG A 110 -8.53 -21.12 9.87
N LEU A 111 -7.46 -20.86 9.09
CA LEU A 111 -6.30 -21.74 9.04
C LEU A 111 -5.50 -21.74 10.34
N ARG A 112 -5.37 -20.60 11.02
CA ARG A 112 -4.76 -20.51 12.34
C ARG A 112 -5.51 -21.34 13.39
N ASN A 113 -6.83 -21.22 13.40
CA ASN A 113 -7.68 -21.95 14.35
C ASN A 113 -7.66 -23.46 14.15
N LYS A 114 -7.38 -23.95 12.95
CA LYS A 114 -7.24 -25.38 12.68
C LYS A 114 -5.96 -26.00 13.23
N LYS A 115 -4.91 -25.20 13.50
CA LYS A 115 -3.63 -25.65 14.04
C LYS A 115 -3.61 -25.78 15.57
N HIS A 116 -4.63 -25.32 16.20
CA HIS A 116 -4.83 -25.39 17.65
C HIS A 116 -6.04 -26.25 17.97
#